data_094042de042206b6546e53acd1910892
#
_entry.id   094042de042206b6546e53acd1910892
#
_cell.length_a   1.000
_cell.length_b   1.000
_cell.length_c   1.000
_cell.angle_alpha   90.00
_cell.angle_beta   90.00
_cell.angle_gamma   90.00
#
_symmetry.space_group_name_H-M   'P 1'
#
loop_
_entity.id
_entity.type
_entity.pdbx_description
1 polymer ?
#
loop_
_entity_poly.entity_id
_entity_poly.type
_entity_poly.pdbx_seq_one_letter_code
_entity_poly.pdbx_strand_id
1 'polypeptide(L)'
;MFLENEYLRVEFSTLGGALTSIKDKDGVEYLWQGNPEYWGGQAPVLFPICGSVRNDKVMFKKAGKEIWGQIPRHGLVRKSEFTYEKLGEDSVSFSIKSDEATYNNFP
;
A
#
# COMPACT_ATOMS: atom_id res chain seq x y z
N MET A 1 -12.32 8.11 -1.59
CA MET A 1 -13.10 6.86 -1.51
C MET A 1 -13.34 6.53 -0.04
N PHE A 2 -14.55 6.18 0.33
CA PHE A 2 -14.89 5.82 1.72
C PHE A 2 -15.93 4.70 1.79
N LEU A 3 -15.93 4.00 2.92
CA LEU A 3 -16.97 3.09 3.38
C LEU A 3 -17.53 3.63 4.70
N GLU A 4 -18.81 3.39 4.96
CA GLU A 4 -19.47 3.86 6.15
C GLU A 4 -20.58 2.90 6.58
N ASN A 5 -20.70 2.68 7.88
CA ASN A 5 -21.80 1.97 8.50
C ASN A 5 -22.29 2.74 9.74
N GLU A 6 -23.13 2.11 10.56
CA GLU A 6 -23.68 2.74 11.77
C GLU A 6 -22.64 3.05 12.86
N TYR A 7 -21.41 2.52 12.76
CA TYR A 7 -20.35 2.68 13.77
C TYR A 7 -19.18 3.51 13.29
N LEU A 8 -18.72 3.28 12.06
CA LEU A 8 -17.48 3.79 11.54
C LEU A 8 -17.61 4.37 10.13
N ARG A 9 -16.83 5.40 9.87
CA ARG A 9 -16.48 5.88 8.53
C ARG A 9 -15.00 5.66 8.29
N VAL A 10 -14.67 4.96 7.21
CA VAL A 10 -13.30 4.61 6.83
C VAL A 10 -12.99 5.21 5.47
N GLU A 11 -11.90 5.96 5.36
CA GLU A 11 -11.47 6.59 4.10
C GLU A 11 -10.19 5.95 3.57
N PHE A 12 -10.06 5.94 2.25
CA PHE A 12 -8.97 5.31 1.52
C PHE A 12 -8.39 6.24 0.46
N SER A 13 -7.12 6.05 0.15
CA SER A 13 -6.43 6.61 -1.00
C SER A 13 -6.17 5.52 -2.04
N THR A 14 -6.37 5.84 -3.32
CA THR A 14 -5.93 4.98 -4.43
C THR A 14 -4.41 4.97 -4.57
N LEU A 15 -3.76 6.07 -4.21
CA LEU A 15 -2.30 6.09 -4.09
C LEU A 15 -1.87 5.22 -2.92
N GLY A 16 -1.19 4.13 -3.23
CA GLY A 16 -0.74 3.13 -2.26
C GLY A 16 -1.82 2.15 -1.80
N GLY A 17 -3.08 2.30 -2.22
CA GLY A 17 -4.21 1.46 -1.76
C GLY A 17 -4.36 1.49 -0.24
N ALA A 18 -4.21 2.65 0.38
CA ALA A 18 -3.98 2.78 1.82
C ALA A 18 -5.15 3.44 2.56
N LEU A 19 -5.28 3.08 3.84
CA LEU A 19 -6.19 3.77 4.77
C LEU A 19 -5.70 5.20 5.04
N THR A 20 -6.63 6.15 5.07
CA THR A 20 -6.33 7.56 5.36
C THR A 20 -7.10 8.13 6.56
N SER A 21 -8.23 7.51 6.92
CA SER A 21 -9.02 7.92 8.08
C SER A 21 -9.87 6.77 8.59
N ILE A 22 -10.03 6.69 9.90
CA ILE A 22 -10.99 5.81 10.58
C ILE A 22 -11.64 6.63 11.67
N LYS A 23 -12.91 7.02 11.47
CA LYS A 23 -13.66 7.82 12.43
C LYS A 23 -14.86 7.09 12.96
N ASP A 24 -15.18 7.33 14.23
CA ASP A 24 -16.47 6.95 14.81
C ASP A 24 -17.55 8.03 14.57
N LYS A 25 -18.73 7.78 15.12
CA LYS A 25 -19.88 8.70 15.03
C LYS A 25 -19.64 10.06 15.70
N ASP A 26 -18.79 10.10 16.70
CA ASP A 26 -18.47 11.33 17.43
C ASP A 26 -17.35 12.12 16.76
N GLY A 27 -16.85 11.60 15.62
CA GLY A 27 -15.78 12.23 14.83
C GLY A 27 -14.38 11.99 15.39
N VAL A 28 -14.23 11.06 16.32
CA VAL A 28 -12.91 10.67 16.86
C VAL A 28 -12.12 9.92 15.79
N GLU A 29 -10.93 10.42 15.46
CA GLU A 29 -10.01 9.82 14.50
C GLU A 29 -9.11 8.79 15.17
N TYR A 30 -9.15 7.54 14.68
CA TYR A 30 -8.37 6.42 15.22
C TYR A 30 -7.08 6.15 14.44
N LEU A 31 -6.93 6.74 13.25
CA LEU A 31 -5.74 6.57 12.44
C LEU A 31 -4.83 7.80 12.56
N TRP A 32 -3.52 7.57 12.74
CA TRP A 32 -2.52 8.61 12.65
C TRP A 32 -2.68 9.44 11.36
N GLN A 33 -2.71 10.77 11.46
CA GLN A 33 -3.02 11.65 10.33
C GLN A 33 -1.79 12.21 9.60
N GLY A 34 -0.62 11.62 9.83
CA GLY A 34 0.56 11.96 9.06
C GLY A 34 1.17 13.31 9.36
N ASN A 35 1.30 13.68 10.65
CA ASN A 35 1.96 14.91 11.02
C ASN A 35 3.46 14.86 10.62
N PRO A 36 3.91 15.71 9.66
CA PRO A 36 5.26 15.68 9.13
C PRO A 36 6.35 16.03 10.16
N GLU A 37 5.99 16.66 11.26
CA GLU A 37 6.92 16.92 12.37
C GLU A 37 7.46 15.62 12.98
N TYR A 38 6.65 14.55 12.96
CA TYR A 38 7.02 13.24 13.50
C TYR A 38 7.16 12.20 12.39
N TRP A 39 6.10 11.95 11.67
CA TRP A 39 6.06 11.04 10.53
C TRP A 39 4.88 11.36 9.61
N GLY A 40 5.18 11.74 8.36
CA GLY A 40 4.18 12.14 7.36
C GLY A 40 3.38 10.98 6.73
N GLY A 41 3.76 9.73 6.99
CA GLY A 41 3.00 8.56 6.54
C GLY A 41 1.81 8.25 7.43
N GLN A 42 0.97 7.30 7.01
CA GLN A 42 -0.22 6.86 7.76
C GLN A 42 -0.26 5.34 7.88
N ALA A 43 -0.83 4.64 6.89
CA ALA A 43 -0.99 3.18 6.89
C ALA A 43 -0.53 2.60 5.53
N PRO A 44 0.75 2.67 5.19
CA PRO A 44 1.24 2.21 3.90
C PRO A 44 1.12 0.69 3.74
N VAL A 45 0.78 0.26 2.54
CA VAL A 45 0.89 -1.15 2.13
C VAL A 45 2.33 -1.44 1.76
N LEU A 46 2.95 -2.41 2.41
CA LEU A 46 4.35 -2.78 2.23
C LEU A 46 4.45 -4.08 1.43
N PHE A 47 4.93 -4.00 0.21
CA PHE A 47 5.08 -5.15 -0.68
C PHE A 47 6.17 -4.92 -1.75
N PRO A 48 7.01 -5.91 -2.07
CA PRO A 48 7.03 -7.30 -1.56
C PRO A 48 7.79 -7.48 -0.25
N ILE A 49 8.37 -6.44 0.31
CA ILE A 49 9.14 -6.50 1.56
C ILE A 49 8.66 -5.46 2.58
N CYS A 50 8.89 -5.77 3.85
CA CYS A 50 8.80 -4.83 4.96
C CYS A 50 10.23 -4.52 5.43
N GLY A 51 10.58 -3.23 5.53
CA GLY A 51 11.94 -2.81 5.83
C GLY A 51 12.82 -2.73 4.58
N SER A 52 14.11 -2.97 4.73
CA SER A 52 15.10 -2.84 3.67
C SER A 52 15.90 -4.12 3.48
N VAL A 53 16.32 -4.36 2.25
CA VAL A 53 17.32 -5.38 1.90
C VAL A 53 18.67 -4.72 1.69
N ARG A 54 19.74 -5.50 1.77
CA ARG A 54 21.12 -4.99 1.62
C ARG A 54 21.32 -4.34 0.25
N ASN A 55 21.77 -3.10 0.23
CA ASN A 55 21.99 -2.29 -0.98
C ASN A 55 20.75 -2.18 -1.90
N ASP A 56 19.55 -2.35 -1.35
CA ASP A 56 18.28 -2.37 -2.07
C ASP A 56 18.22 -3.40 -3.22
N LYS A 57 19.03 -4.47 -3.15
CA LYS A 57 19.13 -5.48 -4.21
C LYS A 57 18.73 -6.86 -3.72
N VAL A 58 17.93 -7.54 -4.54
CA VAL A 58 17.50 -8.93 -4.32
C VAL A 58 17.77 -9.75 -5.58
N MET A 59 18.29 -10.94 -5.39
CA MET A 59 18.45 -11.91 -6.47
C MET A 59 17.28 -12.89 -6.46
N PHE A 60 16.62 -13.01 -7.59
CA PHE A 60 15.55 -13.96 -7.84
C PHE A 60 16.03 -15.08 -8.75
N LYS A 61 15.58 -16.30 -8.47
CA LYS A 61 15.76 -17.43 -9.38
C LYS A 61 14.42 -17.75 -10.06
N LYS A 62 14.38 -17.62 -11.38
CA LYS A 62 13.21 -17.91 -12.19
C LYS A 62 13.61 -18.69 -13.43
N ALA A 63 13.01 -19.89 -13.63
CA ALA A 63 13.32 -20.77 -14.75
C ALA A 63 14.82 -21.06 -14.93
N GLY A 64 15.56 -21.26 -13.82
CA GLY A 64 17.00 -21.51 -13.82
C GLY A 64 17.89 -20.31 -14.09
N LYS A 65 17.32 -19.11 -14.22
CA LYS A 65 18.04 -17.84 -14.40
C LYS A 65 18.08 -17.04 -13.12
N GLU A 66 19.21 -16.38 -12.87
CA GLU A 66 19.36 -15.40 -11.80
C GLU A 66 19.00 -14.00 -12.33
N ILE A 67 18.05 -13.35 -11.67
CA ILE A 67 17.59 -12.00 -12.01
C ILE A 67 17.79 -11.11 -10.79
N TRP A 68 18.54 -10.01 -10.95
CA TRP A 68 18.72 -9.01 -9.92
C TRP A 68 17.66 -7.91 -10.04
N GLY A 69 16.88 -7.72 -8.97
CA GLY A 69 15.94 -6.63 -8.85
C GLY A 69 16.39 -5.60 -7.83
N GLN A 70 15.98 -4.35 -8.04
CA GLN A 70 16.14 -3.28 -7.09
C GLN A 70 14.84 -3.05 -6.34
N ILE A 71 14.84 -3.31 -5.03
CA ILE A 71 13.68 -3.18 -4.17
C ILE A 71 14.00 -2.19 -3.06
N PRO A 72 13.44 -0.97 -3.15
CA PRO A 72 13.67 0.07 -2.14
C PRO A 72 13.00 -0.30 -0.82
N ARG A 73 13.35 0.43 0.23
CA ARG A 73 12.75 0.27 1.55
C ARG A 73 11.20 0.21 1.47
N HIS A 74 10.62 -0.82 2.07
CA HIS A 74 9.19 -1.11 2.08
C HIS A 74 8.59 -1.50 0.72
N GLY A 75 9.40 -1.78 -0.28
CA GLY A 75 8.95 -2.35 -1.54
C GLY A 75 8.49 -1.35 -2.59
N LEU A 76 7.58 -1.79 -3.46
CA LEU A 76 7.30 -1.16 -4.74
C LEU A 76 5.93 -0.47 -4.81
N VAL A 77 4.98 -0.83 -3.94
CA VAL A 77 3.57 -0.48 -4.18
C VAL A 77 3.05 0.74 -3.41
N ARG A 78 3.69 1.14 -2.32
CA ARG A 78 3.19 2.23 -1.45
C ARG A 78 3.07 3.61 -2.11
N LYS A 79 3.71 3.79 -3.26
CA LYS A 79 3.67 5.03 -4.06
C LYS A 79 3.03 4.82 -5.43
N SER A 80 2.38 3.68 -5.64
CA SER A 80 1.74 3.33 -6.90
C SER A 80 0.24 3.52 -6.83
N GLU A 81 -0.40 3.84 -7.95
CA GLU A 81 -1.84 3.92 -8.05
C GLU A 81 -2.47 2.53 -8.09
N PHE A 82 -3.50 2.35 -7.29
CA PHE A 82 -4.34 1.17 -7.28
C PHE A 82 -5.67 1.47 -7.96
N THR A 83 -6.21 0.49 -8.65
CA THR A 83 -7.63 0.47 -9.00
C THR A 83 -8.43 -0.06 -7.83
N TYR A 84 -9.71 0.26 -7.77
CA TYR A 84 -10.58 -0.27 -6.72
C TYR A 84 -11.93 -0.70 -7.28
N GLU A 85 -12.56 -1.62 -6.56
CA GLU A 85 -13.91 -2.09 -6.80
C GLU A 85 -14.66 -2.18 -5.47
N LYS A 86 -15.82 -1.55 -5.39
CA LYS A 86 -16.70 -1.64 -4.24
C LYS A 86 -17.48 -2.95 -4.33
N LEU A 87 -17.25 -3.86 -3.39
CA LEU A 87 -17.85 -5.20 -3.39
C LEU A 87 -19.18 -5.28 -2.63
N GLY A 88 -19.48 -4.24 -1.84
CA GLY A 88 -20.67 -4.15 -1.01
C GLY A 88 -20.72 -2.80 -0.32
N GLU A 89 -21.63 -2.65 0.64
CA GLU A 89 -21.75 -1.41 1.41
C GLU A 89 -20.58 -1.17 2.35
N ASP A 90 -19.98 -2.24 2.86
CA ASP A 90 -18.91 -2.25 3.86
C ASP A 90 -17.61 -2.91 3.38
N SER A 91 -17.50 -3.15 2.07
CA SER A 91 -16.35 -3.88 1.51
C SER A 91 -15.86 -3.25 0.20
N VAL A 92 -14.55 -3.12 0.09
CA VAL A 92 -13.85 -2.65 -1.11
C VAL A 92 -12.60 -3.48 -1.35
N SER A 93 -12.32 -3.75 -2.62
CA SER A 93 -11.08 -4.38 -3.08
C SER A 93 -10.21 -3.35 -3.78
N PHE A 94 -8.93 -3.31 -3.42
CA PHE A 94 -7.91 -2.56 -4.14
C PHE A 94 -7.01 -3.52 -4.89
N SER A 95 -6.68 -3.18 -6.14
CA SER A 95 -5.87 -4.02 -7.02
C SER A 95 -4.77 -3.21 -7.69
N ILE A 96 -3.62 -3.84 -7.80
CA ILE A 96 -2.51 -3.35 -8.61
C ILE A 96 -1.98 -4.51 -9.46
N LYS A 97 -1.56 -4.21 -10.68
CA LYS A 97 -0.96 -5.18 -11.59
C LYS A 97 0.50 -4.85 -11.80
N SER A 98 1.28 -5.89 -12.06
CA SER A 98 2.66 -5.73 -12.50
C SER A 98 2.71 -4.99 -13.83
N ASP A 99 3.65 -4.08 -13.97
CA ASP A 99 4.04 -3.42 -15.20
C ASP A 99 5.49 -3.78 -15.55
N GLU A 100 6.03 -3.23 -16.64
CA GLU A 100 7.40 -3.51 -17.04
C GLU A 100 8.42 -3.14 -15.96
N ALA A 101 8.25 -1.97 -15.33
CA ALA A 101 9.16 -1.50 -14.30
C ALA A 101 9.14 -2.37 -13.03
N THR A 102 7.96 -2.75 -12.55
CA THR A 102 7.84 -3.64 -11.40
C THR A 102 8.30 -5.06 -11.72
N TYR A 103 8.00 -5.58 -12.91
CA TYR A 103 8.43 -6.90 -13.35
C TYR A 103 9.95 -7.02 -13.47
N ASN A 104 10.65 -5.97 -13.90
CA ASN A 104 12.11 -5.96 -13.97
C ASN A 104 12.79 -6.02 -12.60
N ASN A 105 12.10 -5.61 -11.54
CA ASN A 105 12.61 -5.60 -10.17
C ASN A 105 12.03 -6.70 -9.28
N PHE A 106 10.88 -7.23 -9.66
CA PHE A 106 10.20 -8.32 -8.96
C PHE A 106 9.47 -9.20 -9.99
N PRO A 107 10.21 -10.11 -10.66
CA PRO A 107 9.70 -10.95 -11.75
C PRO A 107 8.78 -12.10 -11.29
#